data_f8f9aead3cf01009ddbd143ada0339b0
#
_entry.id   f8f9aead3cf01009ddbd143ada0339b0
#
_cell.length_a   1.000
_cell.length_b   1.000
_cell.length_c   1.000
_cell.angle_alpha   90.00
_cell.angle_beta   90.00
_cell.angle_gamma   90.00
#
_symmetry.space_group_name_H-M   'P 1'
#
loop_
_entity.id
_entity.type
_entity.pdbx_description
1 polymer ?
#
loop_
_entity_poly.entity_id
_entity_poly.type
_entity_poly.pdbx_seq_one_letter_code
_entity_poly.pdbx_strand_id
1 'polypeptide(L)'
;ERGLEHLSHILDYCQSRDVTVMFGDWGGGMVDARKEVIREKNLSAAAEYVRFLIEEKGYSCIKYYNLVNEPNGYWSSTDGKYSLWARAIRFFYGELQKNKLAGKLSVVGPDAAIWTADEAWWVDSCATHLKDEIGLYDIHTYPSKITVNSGEYTDIIRAYKQAVPAGRKIVMGEIGFKFVEPADSVYQRENLRRAAAKPYASMDDSQMFVYDFMYGTDMADALFQTVNAGYSGSVVWMLDDAMHAKEAPDKLKVWGFWNIFGEEYFGTEEEEVRPWFYAWSLLTRYMPAGSRAYKVEVEGDKSLKAIAVEKDGKYMIAVVNVSREEKSVLLKSTSLPVLKGVKQYLYAEGRLQKEGDCRLLPHRQGVTLRPAKGEA
;
A
#
# COMPACT_ATOMS: atom_id res chain seq x y z
N GLU A 1 18.78 -10.01 -21.93
CA GLU A 1 17.63 -10.13 -22.85
C GLU A 1 16.40 -10.68 -22.12
N ARG A 2 16.48 -11.86 -21.48
CA ARG A 2 15.34 -12.52 -20.80
C ARG A 2 14.71 -11.65 -19.69
N GLY A 3 15.50 -10.97 -18.88
CA GLY A 3 14.96 -10.08 -17.81
C GLY A 3 14.18 -8.89 -18.36
N LEU A 4 14.63 -8.30 -19.48
CA LEU A 4 13.90 -7.23 -20.16
C LEU A 4 12.60 -7.70 -20.77
N GLU A 5 12.56 -8.91 -21.31
CA GLU A 5 11.36 -9.53 -21.89
C GLU A 5 10.28 -9.70 -20.81
N HIS A 6 10.62 -10.27 -19.64
CA HIS A 6 9.68 -10.44 -18.54
C HIS A 6 9.19 -9.07 -18.02
N LEU A 7 10.09 -8.10 -17.84
CA LEU A 7 9.71 -6.75 -17.44
C LEU A 7 8.77 -6.10 -18.47
N SER A 8 9.05 -6.29 -19.76
CA SER A 8 8.20 -5.76 -20.84
C SER A 8 6.77 -6.32 -20.76
N HIS A 9 6.58 -7.60 -20.49
CA HIS A 9 5.23 -8.18 -20.32
C HIS A 9 4.45 -7.48 -19.18
N ILE A 10 5.10 -7.20 -18.05
CA ILE A 10 4.47 -6.49 -16.93
C ILE A 10 4.13 -5.05 -17.32
N LEU A 11 5.08 -4.34 -17.94
CA LEU A 11 4.88 -2.95 -18.33
C LEU A 11 3.84 -2.79 -19.46
N ASP A 12 3.79 -3.71 -20.42
CA ASP A 12 2.76 -3.76 -21.46
C ASP A 12 1.36 -3.93 -20.84
N TYR A 13 1.22 -4.83 -19.86
CA TYR A 13 -0.02 -4.99 -19.12
C TYR A 13 -0.40 -3.70 -18.38
N CYS A 14 0.53 -3.15 -17.60
CA CYS A 14 0.29 -1.91 -16.85
C CYS A 14 -0.14 -0.77 -17.77
N GLN A 15 0.55 -0.58 -18.90
CA GLN A 15 0.24 0.47 -19.86
C GLN A 15 -1.12 0.26 -20.54
N SER A 16 -1.45 -0.99 -20.91
CA SER A 16 -2.73 -1.33 -21.55
C SER A 16 -3.94 -1.13 -20.61
N ARG A 17 -3.71 -1.09 -19.29
CA ARG A 17 -4.72 -0.94 -18.25
C ARG A 17 -4.70 0.40 -17.52
N ASP A 18 -3.92 1.36 -18.02
CA ASP A 18 -3.74 2.69 -17.40
C ASP A 18 -3.29 2.58 -15.92
N VAL A 19 -2.42 1.61 -15.62
CA VAL A 19 -1.83 1.43 -14.30
C VAL A 19 -0.60 2.31 -14.19
N THR A 20 -0.58 3.21 -13.22
CA THR A 20 0.61 4.00 -12.89
C THR A 20 1.66 3.12 -12.22
N VAL A 21 2.86 3.12 -12.77
CA VAL A 21 4.00 2.36 -12.25
C VAL A 21 4.93 3.27 -11.44
N MET A 22 5.17 2.89 -10.20
CA MET A 22 6.31 3.31 -9.41
C MET A 22 7.41 2.27 -9.64
N PHE A 23 8.38 2.63 -10.44
CA PHE A 23 9.52 1.78 -10.78
C PHE A 23 10.63 2.03 -9.76
N GLY A 24 11.41 1.02 -9.42
CA GLY A 24 12.40 1.24 -8.38
C GLY A 24 13.53 0.23 -8.35
N ASP A 25 14.47 0.53 -7.46
CA ASP A 25 15.62 -0.28 -7.12
C ASP A 25 15.70 -0.41 -5.59
N TRP A 26 16.34 -1.47 -5.11
CA TRP A 26 16.60 -1.66 -3.67
C TRP A 26 17.86 -0.92 -3.20
N GLY A 27 18.51 -0.22 -4.10
CA GLY A 27 19.66 0.63 -3.81
C GLY A 27 20.98 -0.10 -3.57
N GLY A 28 21.00 -1.42 -3.58
CA GLY A 28 22.19 -2.22 -3.25
C GLY A 28 23.43 -1.95 -4.13
N GLY A 29 23.19 -1.53 -5.38
CA GLY A 29 24.22 -1.12 -6.31
C GLY A 29 24.52 0.38 -6.33
N MET A 30 23.69 1.22 -5.68
CA MET A 30 23.71 2.68 -5.85
C MET A 30 24.56 3.41 -4.82
N VAL A 31 24.73 2.82 -3.64
CA VAL A 31 25.49 3.39 -2.51
C VAL A 31 26.36 2.36 -1.84
N ASP A 32 27.32 2.82 -1.05
CA ASP A 32 28.16 2.01 -0.17
C ASP A 32 28.18 2.69 1.21
N ALA A 33 27.33 2.20 2.12
CA ALA A 33 27.17 2.80 3.43
C ALA A 33 28.43 2.69 4.31
N ARG A 34 29.24 1.64 4.12
CA ARG A 34 30.50 1.45 4.88
C ARG A 34 31.54 2.50 4.51
N LYS A 35 31.62 2.84 3.23
CA LYS A 35 32.55 3.86 2.71
C LYS A 35 31.92 5.25 2.64
N GLU A 36 30.62 5.35 2.91
CA GLU A 36 29.81 6.58 2.78
C GLU A 36 29.91 7.24 1.41
N VAL A 37 29.95 6.44 0.36
CA VAL A 37 30.04 6.93 -1.03
C VAL A 37 28.83 6.54 -1.85
N ILE A 38 28.46 7.39 -2.80
CA ILE A 38 27.53 7.08 -3.89
C ILE A 38 28.29 6.47 -5.06
N ARG A 39 27.65 5.57 -5.79
CA ARG A 39 28.20 4.92 -6.98
C ARG A 39 27.68 5.60 -8.23
N GLU A 40 28.29 6.74 -8.58
CA GLU A 40 27.83 7.61 -9.66
C GLU A 40 27.59 6.88 -10.97
N LYS A 41 28.48 5.97 -11.36
CA LYS A 41 28.34 5.18 -12.58
C LYS A 41 27.03 4.35 -12.58
N ASN A 42 26.69 3.77 -11.45
CA ASN A 42 25.47 2.94 -11.35
C ASN A 42 24.22 3.83 -11.34
N LEU A 43 24.27 4.97 -10.66
CA LEU A 43 23.19 5.96 -10.66
C LEU A 43 22.93 6.52 -12.07
N SER A 44 23.98 6.85 -12.83
CA SER A 44 23.85 7.26 -14.22
C SER A 44 23.26 6.14 -15.09
N ALA A 45 23.73 4.90 -14.91
CA ALA A 45 23.20 3.73 -15.65
C ALA A 45 21.71 3.49 -15.36
N ALA A 46 21.27 3.68 -14.10
CA ALA A 46 19.85 3.58 -13.73
C ALA A 46 19.01 4.67 -14.43
N ALA A 47 19.51 5.91 -14.48
CA ALA A 47 18.83 7.00 -15.19
C ALA A 47 18.76 6.74 -16.71
N GLU A 48 19.81 6.22 -17.32
CA GLU A 48 19.82 5.82 -18.72
C GLU A 48 18.86 4.66 -18.99
N TYR A 49 18.80 3.68 -18.09
CA TYR A 49 17.91 2.54 -18.24
C TYR A 49 16.42 2.95 -18.17
N VAL A 50 16.05 3.79 -17.21
CA VAL A 50 14.67 4.27 -17.15
C VAL A 50 14.34 5.19 -18.33
N ARG A 51 15.32 5.96 -18.85
CA ARG A 51 15.16 6.70 -20.11
C ARG A 51 14.87 5.75 -21.27
N PHE A 52 15.63 4.69 -21.41
CA PHE A 52 15.42 3.65 -22.43
C PHE A 52 14.00 3.08 -22.36
N LEU A 53 13.52 2.74 -21.15
CA LEU A 53 12.16 2.22 -20.95
C LEU A 53 11.09 3.23 -21.37
N ILE A 54 11.23 4.50 -20.99
CA ILE A 54 10.24 5.54 -21.26
C ILE A 54 10.31 6.03 -22.71
N GLU A 55 11.50 6.34 -23.22
CA GLU A 55 11.67 7.03 -24.51
C GLU A 55 11.79 6.07 -25.68
N GLU A 56 12.47 4.94 -25.51
CA GLU A 56 12.72 4.01 -26.62
C GLU A 56 11.70 2.86 -26.64
N LYS A 57 11.28 2.38 -25.46
CA LYS A 57 10.25 1.35 -25.36
C LYS A 57 8.83 1.93 -25.26
N GLY A 58 8.68 3.21 -24.95
CA GLY A 58 7.40 3.92 -24.92
C GLY A 58 6.55 3.69 -23.65
N TYR A 59 7.16 3.21 -22.56
CA TYR A 59 6.44 2.93 -21.30
C TYR A 59 6.10 4.20 -20.52
N SER A 60 5.11 4.92 -21.01
CA SER A 60 4.60 6.15 -20.37
C SER A 60 3.85 5.89 -19.06
N CYS A 61 3.56 4.64 -18.71
CA CYS A 61 2.99 4.23 -17.42
C CYS A 61 3.97 4.42 -16.26
N ILE A 62 5.28 4.41 -16.51
CA ILE A 62 6.31 4.68 -15.49
C ILE A 62 6.28 6.18 -15.17
N LYS A 63 5.72 6.54 -14.00
CA LYS A 63 5.57 7.93 -13.55
C LYS A 63 6.46 8.28 -12.38
N TYR A 64 6.86 7.29 -11.60
CA TYR A 64 7.60 7.45 -10.36
C TYR A 64 8.79 6.51 -10.32
N TYR A 65 9.85 6.96 -9.64
CA TYR A 65 11.05 6.15 -9.43
C TYR A 65 11.47 6.20 -7.95
N ASN A 66 11.52 5.05 -7.32
CA ASN A 66 12.10 4.87 -6.00
C ASN A 66 13.55 4.39 -6.13
N LEU A 67 14.52 5.14 -5.59
CA LEU A 67 15.94 4.84 -5.75
C LEU A 67 16.47 3.83 -4.73
N VAL A 68 15.97 3.88 -3.50
CA VAL A 68 16.42 3.03 -2.39
C VAL A 68 15.24 2.68 -1.51
N ASN A 69 14.96 1.38 -1.38
CA ASN A 69 13.94 0.89 -0.47
C ASN A 69 14.33 1.12 0.99
N GLU A 70 13.42 1.72 1.77
CA GLU A 70 13.53 1.93 3.22
C GLU A 70 14.88 2.48 3.70
N PRO A 71 15.34 3.63 3.18
CA PRO A 71 16.69 4.12 3.43
C PRO A 71 16.99 4.46 4.89
N ASN A 72 15.96 4.59 5.73
CA ASN A 72 16.09 4.83 7.17
C ASN A 72 16.39 3.56 7.98
N GLY A 73 16.26 2.37 7.40
CA GLY A 73 16.53 1.11 8.07
C GLY A 73 18.01 0.70 8.04
N TYR A 74 18.47 0.01 9.09
CA TYR A 74 19.82 -0.59 9.14
C TYR A 74 19.96 -1.76 8.15
N TRP A 75 18.86 -2.31 7.68
CA TRP A 75 18.80 -3.36 6.63
C TRP A 75 18.97 -2.82 5.22
N SER A 76 18.83 -1.50 5.05
CA SER A 76 18.93 -0.83 3.77
C SER A 76 20.38 -0.66 3.32
N SER A 77 20.55 -0.44 2.02
CA SER A 77 21.87 -0.13 1.43
C SER A 77 22.50 1.15 1.96
N THR A 78 21.69 2.06 2.52
CA THR A 78 22.13 3.31 3.15
C THR A 78 22.44 3.20 4.63
N ASP A 79 22.08 2.09 5.28
CA ASP A 79 22.32 1.85 6.72
C ASP A 79 21.77 3.00 7.59
N GLY A 80 20.56 3.48 7.30
CA GLY A 80 19.91 4.57 8.02
C GLY A 80 20.51 5.96 7.81
N LYS A 81 21.47 6.13 6.91
CA LYS A 81 22.22 7.38 6.73
C LYS A 81 21.51 8.33 5.76
N TYR A 82 20.70 9.23 6.29
CA TYR A 82 19.99 10.23 5.51
C TYR A 82 20.90 11.03 4.55
N SER A 83 22.06 11.49 5.02
CA SER A 83 23.00 12.29 4.22
C SER A 83 23.52 11.55 2.99
N LEU A 84 23.75 10.24 3.13
CA LEU A 84 24.18 9.38 2.03
C LEU A 84 23.07 9.21 1.00
N TRP A 85 21.87 8.88 1.48
CA TRP A 85 20.68 8.77 0.64
C TRP A 85 20.38 10.08 -0.10
N ALA A 86 20.36 11.21 0.60
CA ALA A 86 20.09 12.53 0.00
C ALA A 86 21.11 12.92 -1.08
N ARG A 87 22.39 12.54 -0.92
CA ARG A 87 23.41 12.73 -1.98
C ARG A 87 23.09 11.88 -3.21
N ALA A 88 22.67 10.62 -3.00
CA ALA A 88 22.31 9.75 -4.12
C ALA A 88 21.08 10.30 -4.87
N ILE A 89 20.06 10.76 -4.15
CA ILE A 89 18.87 11.40 -4.74
C ILE A 89 19.24 12.61 -5.59
N ARG A 90 20.05 13.55 -5.06
CA ARG A 90 20.48 14.74 -5.82
C ARG A 90 21.25 14.38 -7.08
N PHE A 91 22.18 13.43 -6.96
CA PHE A 91 22.94 12.98 -8.13
C PHE A 91 22.02 12.34 -9.17
N PHE A 92 21.17 11.40 -8.76
CA PHE A 92 20.23 10.71 -9.65
C PHE A 92 19.27 11.70 -10.34
N TYR A 93 18.71 12.65 -9.58
CA TYR A 93 17.86 13.70 -10.16
C TYR A 93 18.59 14.54 -11.20
N GLY A 94 19.85 14.89 -10.95
CA GLY A 94 20.71 15.57 -11.93
C GLY A 94 20.90 14.74 -13.22
N GLU A 95 21.05 13.44 -13.09
CA GLU A 95 21.11 12.52 -14.24
C GLU A 95 19.75 12.45 -14.99
N LEU A 96 18.63 12.46 -14.27
CA LEU A 96 17.30 12.54 -14.91
C LEU A 96 17.13 13.85 -15.71
N GLN A 97 17.63 14.97 -15.19
CA GLN A 97 17.62 16.26 -15.91
C GLN A 97 18.46 16.19 -17.19
N LYS A 98 19.68 15.66 -17.12
CA LYS A 98 20.56 15.46 -18.30
C LYS A 98 19.90 14.57 -19.35
N ASN A 99 19.18 13.53 -18.91
CA ASN A 99 18.43 12.61 -19.76
C ASN A 99 17.06 13.17 -20.21
N LYS A 100 16.70 14.41 -19.90
CA LYS A 100 15.43 15.07 -20.24
C LYS A 100 14.19 14.34 -19.74
N LEU A 101 14.31 13.65 -18.59
CA LEU A 101 13.23 12.96 -17.93
C LEU A 101 12.55 13.80 -16.84
N ALA A 102 13.15 14.90 -16.41
CA ALA A 102 12.52 15.83 -15.48
C ALA A 102 11.16 16.31 -16.04
N GLY A 103 10.09 16.15 -15.24
CA GLY A 103 8.72 16.42 -15.67
C GLY A 103 7.98 15.24 -16.32
N LYS A 104 8.66 14.17 -16.74
CA LYS A 104 8.05 12.92 -17.19
C LYS A 104 8.05 11.86 -16.09
N LEU A 105 9.10 11.86 -15.27
CA LEU A 105 9.34 10.96 -14.17
C LEU A 105 9.60 11.77 -12.90
N SER A 106 8.94 11.39 -11.81
CA SER A 106 9.17 11.98 -10.49
C SER A 106 9.92 11.02 -9.58
N VAL A 107 10.91 11.54 -8.84
CA VAL A 107 11.58 10.76 -7.80
C VAL A 107 10.69 10.67 -6.57
N VAL A 108 10.66 9.50 -5.97
CA VAL A 108 9.89 9.20 -4.75
C VAL A 108 10.80 9.26 -3.53
N GLY A 109 10.27 9.70 -2.41
CA GLY A 109 10.99 9.69 -1.15
C GLY A 109 10.22 10.30 0.03
N PRO A 110 10.69 10.00 1.26
CA PRO A 110 11.89 9.22 1.59
C PRO A 110 11.75 7.71 1.47
N ASP A 111 10.58 7.15 1.21
CA ASP A 111 10.36 5.69 1.20
C ASP A 111 10.69 5.04 2.56
N ALA A 112 10.46 5.78 3.63
CA ALA A 112 10.90 5.40 4.96
C ALA A 112 9.98 4.38 5.60
N ALA A 113 10.55 3.30 6.16
CA ALA A 113 9.83 2.37 7.03
C ALA A 113 9.55 3.03 8.38
N ILE A 114 8.27 3.01 8.81
CA ILE A 114 7.85 3.70 10.02
C ILE A 114 6.99 2.81 10.93
N TRP A 115 7.09 3.04 12.25
CA TRP A 115 6.24 2.39 13.26
C TRP A 115 5.62 3.40 14.23
N THR A 116 6.30 4.51 14.46
CA THR A 116 5.85 5.61 15.34
C THR A 116 5.88 6.93 14.59
N ALA A 117 5.46 8.01 15.25
CA ALA A 117 5.55 9.36 14.69
C ALA A 117 6.98 9.95 14.75
N ASP A 118 7.89 9.32 15.49
CA ASP A 118 9.21 9.90 15.80
C ASP A 118 10.10 10.06 14.57
N GLU A 119 9.88 9.28 13.53
CA GLU A 119 10.67 9.29 12.31
C GLU A 119 10.13 10.25 11.22
N ALA A 120 9.07 11.03 11.53
CA ALA A 120 8.51 12.01 10.59
C ALA A 120 9.53 13.05 10.11
N TRP A 121 10.65 13.20 10.83
CA TRP A 121 11.77 14.05 10.42
C TRP A 121 12.39 13.65 9.09
N TRP A 122 12.28 12.38 8.66
CA TRP A 122 12.73 11.97 7.32
C TRP A 122 11.94 12.68 6.23
N VAL A 123 10.62 12.76 6.37
CA VAL A 123 9.73 13.47 5.44
C VAL A 123 9.99 14.98 5.53
N ASP A 124 10.10 15.55 6.72
CA ASP A 124 10.39 16.96 6.93
C ASP A 124 11.74 17.37 6.32
N SER A 125 12.77 16.53 6.50
CA SER A 125 14.08 16.73 5.89
C SER A 125 14.03 16.68 4.37
N CYS A 126 13.20 15.80 3.77
CA CYS A 126 12.96 15.81 2.33
C CYS A 126 12.27 17.10 1.89
N ALA A 127 11.26 17.53 2.62
CA ALA A 127 10.52 18.76 2.32
C ALA A 127 11.40 20.01 2.39
N THR A 128 12.40 20.00 3.26
CA THR A 128 13.32 21.11 3.47
C THR A 128 14.52 21.08 2.51
N HIS A 129 15.13 19.91 2.35
CA HIS A 129 16.44 19.80 1.67
C HIS A 129 16.39 19.24 0.24
N LEU A 130 15.26 18.57 -0.13
CA LEU A 130 15.09 17.87 -1.41
C LEU A 130 13.75 18.23 -2.08
N LYS A 131 13.25 19.43 -1.82
CA LYS A 131 11.92 19.88 -2.29
C LYS A 131 11.77 19.91 -3.82
N ASP A 132 12.87 20.11 -4.53
CA ASP A 132 12.92 20.21 -5.98
C ASP A 132 13.15 18.83 -6.62
N GLU A 133 13.78 17.91 -5.89
CA GLU A 133 14.09 16.55 -6.34
C GLU A 133 12.93 15.59 -6.10
N ILE A 134 12.27 15.66 -4.94
CA ILE A 134 11.18 14.73 -4.58
C ILE A 134 9.85 15.20 -5.18
N GLY A 135 9.31 14.40 -6.07
CA GLY A 135 8.02 14.65 -6.72
C GLY A 135 6.82 14.02 -6.01
N LEU A 136 7.03 12.91 -5.31
CA LEU A 136 6.03 12.20 -4.53
C LEU A 136 6.65 11.79 -3.18
N TYR A 137 5.96 12.10 -2.09
CA TYR A 137 6.35 11.61 -0.76
C TYR A 137 5.81 10.21 -0.56
N ASP A 138 6.57 9.39 0.16
CA ASP A 138 6.26 8.00 0.39
C ASP A 138 6.78 7.52 1.76
N ILE A 139 6.00 6.66 2.41
CA ILE A 139 6.38 5.92 3.61
C ILE A 139 5.87 4.48 3.53
N HIS A 140 6.52 3.59 4.25
CA HIS A 140 6.16 2.19 4.41
C HIS A 140 5.79 1.89 5.86
N THR A 141 4.85 0.99 6.09
CA THR A 141 4.53 0.58 7.46
C THR A 141 3.94 -0.83 7.55
N TYR A 142 4.29 -1.50 8.64
CA TYR A 142 3.72 -2.79 9.02
C TYR A 142 3.18 -2.71 10.46
N PRO A 143 2.07 -1.99 10.65
CA PRO A 143 1.52 -1.79 11.98
C PRO A 143 1.02 -3.09 12.59
N SER A 144 0.96 -3.13 13.91
CA SER A 144 0.23 -4.15 14.66
C SER A 144 -1.27 -4.01 14.47
N LYS A 145 -1.99 -5.13 14.51
CA LYS A 145 -3.44 -5.15 14.43
C LYS A 145 -4.10 -4.24 15.46
N ILE A 146 -3.58 -4.26 16.69
CA ILE A 146 -4.16 -3.46 17.78
C ILE A 146 -3.99 -1.96 17.54
N THR A 147 -2.84 -1.53 17.00
CA THR A 147 -2.56 -0.13 16.65
C THR A 147 -3.55 0.39 15.60
N VAL A 148 -3.87 -0.43 14.60
CA VAL A 148 -4.85 -0.06 13.58
C VAL A 148 -6.26 -0.05 14.14
N ASN A 149 -6.69 -1.12 14.81
CA ASN A 149 -8.07 -1.25 15.30
C ASN A 149 -8.39 -0.22 16.39
N SER A 150 -7.43 0.20 17.22
CA SER A 150 -7.61 1.26 18.21
C SER A 150 -7.78 2.66 17.59
N GLY A 151 -7.30 2.86 16.38
CA GLY A 151 -7.23 4.15 15.68
C GLY A 151 -5.94 4.94 15.94
N GLU A 152 -5.02 4.45 16.77
CA GLU A 152 -3.70 5.05 17.02
C GLU A 152 -2.89 5.21 15.73
N TYR A 153 -3.04 4.26 14.81
CA TYR A 153 -2.45 4.31 13.47
C TYR A 153 -2.73 5.64 12.75
N THR A 154 -3.94 6.17 12.89
CA THR A 154 -4.30 7.47 12.28
C THR A 154 -3.42 8.61 12.79
N ASP A 155 -3.11 8.64 14.07
CA ASP A 155 -2.30 9.73 14.66
C ASP A 155 -0.83 9.60 14.23
N ILE A 156 -0.31 8.38 14.15
CA ILE A 156 1.03 8.10 13.64
C ILE A 156 1.16 8.64 12.20
N ILE A 157 0.31 8.21 11.28
CA ILE A 157 0.45 8.59 9.87
C ILE A 157 0.13 10.06 9.59
N ARG A 158 -0.69 10.70 10.44
CA ARG A 158 -0.94 12.15 10.35
C ARG A 158 0.32 12.98 10.61
N ALA A 159 1.21 12.55 11.50
CA ALA A 159 2.48 13.24 11.74
C ALA A 159 3.31 13.34 10.45
N TYR A 160 3.39 12.26 9.69
CA TYR A 160 4.08 12.24 8.39
C TYR A 160 3.37 13.09 7.35
N LYS A 161 2.03 13.02 7.30
CA LYS A 161 1.24 13.88 6.39
C LYS A 161 1.44 15.36 6.68
N GLN A 162 1.57 15.75 7.93
CA GLN A 162 1.80 17.15 8.35
C GLN A 162 3.19 17.66 7.94
N ALA A 163 4.19 16.77 7.87
CA ALA A 163 5.53 17.10 7.40
C ALA A 163 5.61 17.33 5.87
N VAL A 164 4.60 16.90 5.12
CA VAL A 164 4.55 17.11 3.66
C VAL A 164 4.12 18.52 3.33
N PRO A 165 4.83 19.25 2.44
CA PRO A 165 4.45 20.61 2.05
C PRO A 165 3.03 20.70 1.46
N ALA A 166 2.37 21.83 1.70
CA ALA A 166 1.02 22.07 1.17
C ALA A 166 0.98 21.87 -0.36
N GLY A 167 -0.05 21.21 -0.85
CA GLY A 167 -0.23 20.90 -2.26
C GLY A 167 0.58 19.71 -2.79
N ARG A 168 1.50 19.15 -1.97
CA ARG A 168 2.24 17.94 -2.36
C ARG A 168 1.51 16.68 -1.92
N LYS A 169 1.74 15.61 -2.64
CA LYS A 169 1.12 14.30 -2.38
C LYS A 169 2.03 13.41 -1.55
N ILE A 170 1.41 12.59 -0.69
CA ILE A 170 2.05 11.46 -0.02
C ILE A 170 1.22 10.21 -0.27
N VAL A 171 1.89 9.09 -0.42
CA VAL A 171 1.30 7.76 -0.52
C VAL A 171 1.82 6.87 0.61
N MET A 172 1.06 5.83 0.91
CA MET A 172 1.54 4.69 1.65
C MET A 172 2.06 3.69 0.63
N GLY A 173 3.34 3.72 0.33
CA GLY A 173 3.95 2.96 -0.75
C GLY A 173 4.09 1.48 -0.46
N GLU A 174 4.06 1.12 0.84
CA GLU A 174 4.03 -0.27 1.24
C GLU A 174 3.29 -0.43 2.57
N ILE A 175 2.31 -1.34 2.61
CA ILE A 175 1.59 -1.67 3.84
C ILE A 175 1.23 -3.15 3.92
N GLY A 176 1.41 -3.71 5.11
CA GLY A 176 0.95 -5.02 5.55
C GLY A 176 0.85 -5.03 7.06
N PHE A 177 0.61 -6.17 7.70
CA PHE A 177 0.59 -6.28 9.17
C PHE A 177 1.76 -7.11 9.68
N LYS A 178 2.43 -6.64 10.73
CA LYS A 178 3.38 -7.41 11.54
C LYS A 178 2.97 -7.33 13.01
N PHE A 179 2.90 -8.49 13.67
CA PHE A 179 2.46 -8.60 15.06
C PHE A 179 3.66 -8.48 16.01
N VAL A 180 4.34 -7.35 15.96
CA VAL A 180 5.57 -7.10 16.75
C VAL A 180 5.31 -6.52 18.14
N GLU A 181 4.13 -5.91 18.34
CA GLU A 181 3.76 -5.34 19.61
C GLU A 181 3.39 -6.41 20.64
N PRO A 182 3.72 -6.23 21.93
CA PRO A 182 3.38 -7.19 22.99
C PRO A 182 1.88 -7.53 23.05
N ALA A 183 1.02 -6.56 22.76
CA ALA A 183 -0.43 -6.73 22.74
C ALA A 183 -0.90 -7.68 21.62
N ASP A 184 -0.16 -7.77 20.52
CA ASP A 184 -0.45 -8.69 19.41
C ASP A 184 0.28 -10.04 19.53
N SER A 185 0.92 -10.34 20.64
CA SER A 185 1.70 -11.57 20.84
C SER A 185 0.95 -12.87 20.59
N VAL A 186 -0.37 -12.87 20.78
CA VAL A 186 -1.25 -14.02 20.48
C VAL A 186 -1.25 -14.28 18.97
N TYR A 187 -1.40 -13.23 18.17
CA TYR A 187 -1.36 -13.31 16.69
C TYR A 187 0.02 -13.71 16.21
N GLN A 188 1.08 -13.16 16.79
CA GLN A 188 2.45 -13.54 16.42
C GLN A 188 2.75 -15.02 16.66
N ARG A 189 2.36 -15.57 17.83
CA ARG A 189 2.53 -17.01 18.09
C ARG A 189 1.77 -17.87 17.09
N GLU A 190 0.54 -17.50 16.78
CA GLU A 190 -0.27 -18.23 15.81
C GLU A 190 0.29 -18.10 14.40
N ASN A 191 0.79 -16.92 14.01
CA ASN A 191 1.46 -16.69 12.74
C ASN A 191 2.65 -17.64 12.56
N LEU A 192 3.53 -17.70 13.55
CA LEU A 192 4.71 -18.58 13.56
C LEU A 192 4.32 -20.07 13.53
N ARG A 193 3.28 -20.45 14.30
CA ARG A 193 2.76 -21.84 14.29
C ARG A 193 2.26 -22.24 12.89
N ARG A 194 1.54 -21.35 12.21
CA ARG A 194 1.03 -21.59 10.85
C ARG A 194 2.16 -21.65 9.83
N ALA A 195 3.14 -20.74 9.92
CA ALA A 195 4.30 -20.76 9.05
C ALA A 195 5.11 -22.06 9.20
N ALA A 196 5.33 -22.51 10.45
CA ALA A 196 6.00 -23.78 10.71
C ALA A 196 5.26 -25.01 10.15
N ALA A 197 3.95 -24.93 10.00
CA ALA A 197 3.14 -26.01 9.44
C ALA A 197 3.15 -26.07 7.91
N LYS A 198 3.63 -25.00 7.22
CA LYS A 198 3.73 -24.97 5.76
C LYS A 198 5.20 -25.12 5.32
N PRO A 199 5.52 -26.21 4.58
CA PRO A 199 6.92 -26.53 4.22
C PRO A 199 7.66 -25.42 3.47
N TYR A 200 6.94 -24.59 2.73
CA TYR A 200 7.50 -23.53 1.90
C TYR A 200 7.49 -22.14 2.55
N ALA A 201 6.79 -21.95 3.66
CA ALA A 201 6.70 -20.64 4.28
C ALA A 201 7.96 -20.27 5.07
N SER A 202 8.44 -19.05 4.92
CA SER A 202 9.46 -18.47 5.78
C SER A 202 8.89 -18.23 7.17
N MET A 203 9.62 -18.65 8.21
CA MET A 203 9.27 -18.37 9.60
C MET A 203 9.49 -16.91 9.98
N ASP A 204 10.48 -16.28 9.35
CA ASP A 204 10.95 -14.95 9.76
C ASP A 204 10.14 -13.82 9.14
N ASP A 205 9.59 -14.04 7.95
CA ASP A 205 8.94 -12.96 7.20
C ASP A 205 7.77 -13.50 6.36
N SER A 206 6.74 -14.02 7.05
CA SER A 206 5.47 -14.41 6.45
C SER A 206 4.31 -13.93 7.28
N GLN A 207 3.23 -13.54 6.61
CA GLN A 207 1.96 -13.15 7.20
C GLN A 207 0.89 -14.22 6.92
N MET A 208 0.82 -15.24 7.78
CA MET A 208 -0.05 -16.38 7.56
C MET A 208 -1.56 -16.08 7.73
N PHE A 209 -1.89 -14.91 8.24
CA PHE A 209 -3.29 -14.45 8.31
C PHE A 209 -3.84 -13.96 6.96
N VAL A 210 -3.02 -13.90 5.91
CA VAL A 210 -3.50 -13.65 4.53
C VAL A 210 -4.53 -14.70 4.06
N TYR A 211 -4.55 -15.88 4.71
CA TYR A 211 -5.54 -16.93 4.46
C TYR A 211 -6.87 -16.69 5.19
N ASP A 212 -6.93 -15.73 6.12
CA ASP A 212 -8.10 -15.49 6.95
C ASP A 212 -8.94 -14.34 6.38
N PHE A 213 -10.26 -14.48 6.47
CA PHE A 213 -11.21 -13.41 6.16
C PHE A 213 -10.87 -12.09 6.88
N MET A 214 -10.51 -12.17 8.16
CA MET A 214 -10.20 -11.00 8.99
C MET A 214 -9.07 -10.11 8.43
N TYR A 215 -8.10 -10.69 7.72
CA TYR A 215 -7.01 -9.91 7.16
C TYR A 215 -7.52 -8.87 6.16
N GLY A 216 -8.56 -9.21 5.38
CA GLY A 216 -9.19 -8.28 4.46
C GLY A 216 -9.89 -7.10 5.17
N THR A 217 -10.53 -7.34 6.32
CA THR A 217 -11.15 -6.26 7.11
C THR A 217 -10.11 -5.38 7.79
N ASP A 218 -9.02 -5.94 8.29
CA ASP A 218 -7.93 -5.18 8.91
C ASP A 218 -7.21 -4.30 7.86
N MET A 219 -6.94 -4.84 6.68
CA MET A 219 -6.37 -4.07 5.57
C MET A 219 -7.30 -2.95 5.09
N ALA A 220 -8.63 -3.18 5.07
CA ALA A 220 -9.60 -2.14 4.77
C ALA A 220 -9.62 -1.04 5.84
N ASP A 221 -9.53 -1.40 7.13
CA ASP A 221 -9.43 -0.45 8.24
C ASP A 221 -8.19 0.46 8.09
N ALA A 222 -7.02 -0.15 7.84
CA ALA A 222 -5.79 0.59 7.61
C ALA A 222 -5.89 1.55 6.40
N LEU A 223 -6.47 1.08 5.27
CA LEU A 223 -6.70 1.92 4.10
C LEU A 223 -7.63 3.10 4.42
N PHE A 224 -8.72 2.86 5.17
CA PHE A 224 -9.67 3.93 5.48
C PHE A 224 -9.04 5.00 6.35
N GLN A 225 -8.22 4.62 7.32
CA GLN A 225 -7.45 5.56 8.13
C GLN A 225 -6.44 6.33 7.26
N THR A 226 -5.77 5.66 6.33
CA THR A 226 -4.80 6.27 5.40
C THR A 226 -5.48 7.31 4.50
N VAL A 227 -6.62 6.98 3.90
CA VAL A 227 -7.40 7.93 3.07
C VAL A 227 -7.90 9.11 3.89
N ASN A 228 -8.45 8.87 5.10
CA ASN A 228 -8.94 9.92 5.99
C ASN A 228 -7.84 10.80 6.55
N ALA A 229 -6.59 10.31 6.62
CA ALA A 229 -5.41 11.12 6.95
C ALA A 229 -4.95 12.01 5.79
N GLY A 230 -5.54 11.87 4.58
CA GLY A 230 -5.25 12.71 3.42
C GLY A 230 -4.11 12.19 2.52
N TYR A 231 -3.85 10.91 2.55
CA TYR A 231 -2.93 10.25 1.61
C TYR A 231 -3.58 10.09 0.24
N SER A 232 -2.75 10.12 -0.80
CA SER A 232 -3.20 10.07 -2.19
C SER A 232 -3.30 8.66 -2.75
N GLY A 233 -2.88 7.65 -2.00
CA GLY A 233 -2.93 6.24 -2.38
C GLY A 233 -2.29 5.34 -1.35
N SER A 234 -2.48 4.03 -1.53
CA SER A 234 -1.86 2.99 -0.73
C SER A 234 -1.55 1.78 -1.61
N VAL A 235 -0.38 1.21 -1.44
CA VAL A 235 0.09 0.00 -2.12
C VAL A 235 0.30 -1.08 -1.09
N VAL A 236 -0.24 -2.25 -1.32
CA VAL A 236 -0.12 -3.37 -0.38
C VAL A 236 1.13 -4.19 -0.64
N TRP A 237 1.73 -4.68 0.40
CA TRP A 237 2.69 -5.76 0.36
C TRP A 237 1.99 -7.09 0.63
N MET A 238 1.83 -8.00 -0.36
CA MET A 238 2.25 -7.82 -1.74
C MET A 238 1.26 -8.52 -2.70
N LEU A 239 1.53 -8.44 -4.02
CA LEU A 239 0.64 -9.01 -5.03
C LEU A 239 0.58 -10.54 -4.95
N ASP A 240 1.75 -11.20 -4.89
CA ASP A 240 1.89 -12.66 -4.83
C ASP A 240 3.07 -13.07 -3.95
N ASP A 241 3.22 -14.38 -3.68
CA ASP A 241 4.27 -14.93 -2.83
C ASP A 241 5.56 -15.25 -3.61
N ALA A 242 5.91 -14.47 -4.61
CA ALA A 242 7.08 -14.73 -5.45
C ALA A 242 8.44 -14.44 -4.80
N MET A 243 8.47 -13.90 -3.58
CA MET A 243 9.71 -13.52 -2.92
C MET A 243 10.28 -14.65 -2.07
N HIS A 244 11.48 -15.11 -2.42
CA HIS A 244 12.24 -16.06 -1.61
C HIS A 244 12.83 -15.42 -0.35
N ALA A 245 12.89 -16.17 0.75
CA ALA A 245 13.58 -15.75 1.94
C ALA A 245 15.10 -15.72 1.70
N LYS A 246 15.78 -14.66 2.19
CA LYS A 246 17.21 -14.47 1.97
C LYS A 246 18.07 -15.56 2.64
N GLU A 247 17.67 -15.94 3.84
CA GLU A 247 18.38 -16.91 4.69
C GLU A 247 17.97 -18.36 4.38
N ALA A 248 16.87 -18.55 3.65
CA ALA A 248 16.33 -19.86 3.28
C ALA A 248 15.73 -19.78 1.85
N PRO A 249 16.56 -19.89 0.80
CA PRO A 249 16.12 -19.73 -0.59
C PRO A 249 15.06 -20.74 -1.07
N ASP A 250 14.88 -21.83 -0.35
CA ASP A 250 13.83 -22.84 -0.52
C ASP A 250 12.49 -22.43 0.14
N LYS A 251 12.45 -21.27 0.82
CA LYS A 251 11.27 -20.74 1.50
C LYS A 251 10.81 -19.47 0.83
N LEU A 252 9.48 -19.29 0.83
CA LEU A 252 8.82 -18.08 0.33
C LEU A 252 8.36 -17.20 1.48
N LYS A 253 8.36 -15.90 1.24
CA LYS A 253 7.69 -14.92 2.09
C LYS A 253 6.21 -14.89 1.71
N VAL A 254 5.37 -15.44 2.57
CA VAL A 254 3.91 -15.54 2.32
C VAL A 254 3.23 -14.24 2.72
N TRP A 255 2.82 -13.44 1.74
CA TRP A 255 2.15 -12.15 1.94
C TRP A 255 1.05 -11.87 0.93
N GLY A 256 1.08 -12.55 -0.23
CA GLY A 256 0.35 -12.20 -1.42
C GLY A 256 -1.15 -12.47 -1.37
N PHE A 257 -1.83 -12.00 -2.42
CA PHE A 257 -3.21 -12.37 -2.71
C PHE A 257 -3.34 -13.82 -3.17
N TRP A 258 -2.25 -14.42 -3.66
CA TRP A 258 -2.11 -15.81 -4.08
C TRP A 258 -0.64 -16.21 -4.04
N ASN A 259 -0.38 -17.48 -4.34
CA ASN A 259 0.96 -18.00 -4.50
C ASN A 259 1.21 -18.31 -5.98
N ILE A 260 2.03 -17.51 -6.65
CA ILE A 260 2.34 -17.68 -8.09
C ILE A 260 3.12 -18.97 -8.40
N PHE A 261 3.76 -19.56 -7.38
CA PHE A 261 4.49 -20.83 -7.49
C PHE A 261 3.66 -22.03 -7.04
N GLY A 262 2.34 -21.85 -6.81
CA GLY A 262 1.49 -22.88 -6.23
C GLY A 262 1.47 -24.16 -7.06
N GLU A 263 1.31 -24.07 -8.36
CA GLU A 263 1.31 -25.23 -9.26
C GLU A 263 2.68 -25.93 -9.29
N GLU A 264 3.76 -25.15 -9.34
CA GLU A 264 5.11 -25.68 -9.49
C GLU A 264 5.63 -26.36 -8.20
N TYR A 265 5.33 -25.80 -7.03
CA TYR A 265 5.94 -26.23 -5.76
C TYR A 265 4.95 -26.86 -4.76
N PHE A 266 3.66 -26.54 -4.82
CA PHE A 266 2.73 -26.82 -3.73
C PHE A 266 1.39 -27.39 -4.17
N GLY A 267 1.13 -27.46 -5.45
CA GLY A 267 -0.15 -27.86 -6.02
C GLY A 267 -1.07 -26.66 -6.32
N THR A 268 -2.06 -26.87 -7.16
CA THR A 268 -2.94 -25.82 -7.70
C THR A 268 -3.77 -25.09 -6.65
N GLU A 269 -4.07 -25.73 -5.51
CA GLU A 269 -4.84 -25.14 -4.43
C GLU A 269 -4.18 -23.89 -3.82
N GLU A 270 -2.85 -23.80 -3.86
CA GLU A 270 -2.12 -22.65 -3.34
C GLU A 270 -2.14 -21.43 -4.29
N GLU A 271 -2.56 -21.60 -5.53
CA GLU A 271 -2.78 -20.52 -6.50
C GLU A 271 -4.14 -19.86 -6.35
N GLU A 272 -5.04 -20.43 -5.55
CA GLU A 272 -6.34 -19.82 -5.30
C GLU A 272 -6.20 -18.45 -4.65
N VAL A 273 -7.08 -17.56 -5.09
CA VAL A 273 -7.13 -16.19 -4.58
C VAL A 273 -7.59 -16.19 -3.14
N ARG A 274 -6.78 -15.62 -2.27
CA ARG A 274 -7.05 -15.57 -0.82
C ARG A 274 -8.17 -14.57 -0.50
N PRO A 275 -8.88 -14.73 0.64
CA PRO A 275 -10.04 -13.90 0.98
C PRO A 275 -9.81 -12.40 0.91
N TRP A 276 -8.67 -11.89 1.37
CA TRP A 276 -8.39 -10.46 1.40
C TRP A 276 -8.26 -9.79 0.02
N PHE A 277 -8.00 -10.57 -1.04
CA PHE A 277 -8.10 -10.07 -2.42
C PHE A 277 -9.48 -9.48 -2.71
N TYR A 278 -10.54 -10.13 -2.26
CA TYR A 278 -11.90 -9.68 -2.53
C TYR A 278 -12.23 -8.37 -1.83
N ALA A 279 -11.74 -8.17 -0.60
CA ALA A 279 -11.86 -6.88 0.09
C ALA A 279 -11.11 -5.78 -0.65
N TRP A 280 -9.85 -6.02 -0.99
CA TRP A 280 -9.01 -5.04 -1.66
C TRP A 280 -9.48 -4.73 -3.08
N SER A 281 -9.91 -5.73 -3.83
CA SER A 281 -10.43 -5.56 -5.20
C SER A 281 -11.73 -4.77 -5.24
N LEU A 282 -12.62 -4.90 -4.25
CA LEU A 282 -13.79 -4.04 -4.12
C LEU A 282 -13.39 -2.57 -3.96
N LEU A 283 -12.45 -2.30 -3.06
CA LEU A 283 -11.99 -0.93 -2.79
C LEU A 283 -11.29 -0.32 -4.01
N THR A 284 -10.36 -1.02 -4.63
CA THR A 284 -9.66 -0.53 -5.82
C THR A 284 -10.59 -0.33 -7.01
N ARG A 285 -11.58 -1.21 -7.21
CA ARG A 285 -12.55 -1.12 -8.29
C ARG A 285 -13.42 0.13 -8.19
N TYR A 286 -13.85 0.49 -6.98
CA TYR A 286 -14.79 1.59 -6.75
C TYR A 286 -14.14 2.88 -6.25
N MET A 287 -12.82 2.87 -6.08
CA MET A 287 -12.00 4.04 -5.78
C MET A 287 -10.90 4.19 -6.87
N PRO A 288 -11.29 4.45 -8.12
CA PRO A 288 -10.33 4.54 -9.22
C PRO A 288 -9.43 5.77 -9.09
N ALA A 289 -8.30 5.74 -9.78
CA ALA A 289 -7.35 6.86 -9.81
C ALA A 289 -8.04 8.18 -10.18
N GLY A 290 -7.69 9.26 -9.46
CA GLY A 290 -8.32 10.58 -9.62
C GLY A 290 -9.64 10.75 -8.89
N SER A 291 -10.05 9.79 -8.04
CA SER A 291 -11.18 9.96 -7.13
C SER A 291 -10.91 11.07 -6.12
N ARG A 292 -11.94 11.83 -5.78
CA ARG A 292 -11.94 12.84 -4.73
C ARG A 292 -12.43 12.23 -3.43
N ALA A 293 -11.60 12.20 -2.40
CA ALA A 293 -12.00 11.77 -1.07
C ALA A 293 -12.72 12.88 -0.31
N TYR A 294 -13.74 12.49 0.46
CA TYR A 294 -14.49 13.36 1.36
C TYR A 294 -14.12 13.06 2.80
N LYS A 295 -14.15 14.10 3.65
CA LYS A 295 -14.03 13.89 5.08
C LYS A 295 -15.24 13.11 5.59
N VAL A 296 -15.00 12.01 6.26
CA VAL A 296 -16.04 11.19 6.90
C VAL A 296 -15.80 11.17 8.40
N GLU A 297 -16.83 11.36 9.17
CA GLU A 297 -16.82 11.25 10.62
C GLU A 297 -17.70 10.08 11.04
N VAL A 298 -17.16 9.20 11.86
CA VAL A 298 -17.90 8.08 12.44
C VAL A 298 -18.14 8.38 13.92
N GLU A 299 -19.42 8.44 14.29
CA GLU A 299 -19.84 8.73 15.66
C GLU A 299 -20.20 7.44 16.40
N GLY A 300 -19.84 7.34 17.66
CA GLY A 300 -20.37 6.38 18.62
C GLY A 300 -19.63 5.04 18.72
N ASP A 301 -18.98 4.55 17.67
CA ASP A 301 -18.32 3.23 17.73
C ASP A 301 -16.97 3.24 17.03
N LYS A 302 -15.90 3.06 17.80
CA LYS A 302 -14.51 3.04 17.31
C LYS A 302 -14.19 1.80 16.44
N SER A 303 -14.99 0.75 16.52
CA SER A 303 -14.81 -0.44 15.66
C SER A 303 -15.28 -0.21 14.23
N LEU A 304 -15.96 0.90 13.96
CA LEU A 304 -16.41 1.28 12.64
C LEU A 304 -15.49 2.36 12.07
N LYS A 305 -15.06 2.19 10.83
CA LYS A 305 -14.43 3.24 10.02
C LYS A 305 -15.15 3.34 8.69
N ALA A 306 -15.10 4.52 8.10
CA ALA A 306 -15.74 4.75 6.81
C ALA A 306 -14.92 5.69 5.95
N ILE A 307 -15.05 5.53 4.64
CA ILE A 307 -14.55 6.48 3.64
C ILE A 307 -15.67 6.80 2.64
N ALA A 308 -15.56 7.97 2.03
CA ALA A 308 -16.40 8.34 0.90
C ALA A 308 -15.54 8.96 -0.18
N VAL A 309 -15.73 8.52 -1.42
CA VAL A 309 -15.05 9.07 -2.58
C VAL A 309 -16.03 9.33 -3.71
N GLU A 310 -15.65 10.25 -4.58
CA GLU A 310 -16.44 10.59 -5.77
C GLU A 310 -15.52 10.61 -6.99
N LYS A 311 -16.01 10.09 -8.10
CA LYS A 311 -15.44 10.30 -9.42
C LYS A 311 -16.53 10.34 -10.48
N ASP A 312 -16.48 11.37 -11.32
CA ASP A 312 -17.39 11.54 -12.47
C ASP A 312 -18.88 11.43 -12.09
N GLY A 313 -19.24 12.03 -10.95
CA GLY A 313 -20.60 12.01 -10.40
C GLY A 313 -21.04 10.69 -9.79
N LYS A 314 -20.14 9.70 -9.68
CA LYS A 314 -20.37 8.43 -9.01
C LYS A 314 -19.74 8.46 -7.62
N TYR A 315 -20.50 8.02 -6.64
CA TYR A 315 -20.05 7.99 -5.24
C TYR A 315 -19.84 6.56 -4.79
N MET A 316 -18.74 6.32 -4.08
CA MET A 316 -18.53 5.11 -3.31
C MET A 316 -18.44 5.50 -1.83
N ILE A 317 -19.21 4.80 -1.01
CA ILE A 317 -19.13 4.89 0.44
C ILE A 317 -18.81 3.48 0.94
N ALA A 318 -17.72 3.35 1.64
CA ALA A 318 -17.32 2.09 2.23
C ALA A 318 -17.28 2.20 3.75
N VAL A 319 -17.76 1.16 4.42
CA VAL A 319 -17.75 1.03 5.89
C VAL A 319 -17.09 -0.30 6.23
N VAL A 320 -16.14 -0.28 7.14
CA VAL A 320 -15.55 -1.47 7.73
C VAL A 320 -15.98 -1.58 9.20
N ASN A 321 -16.31 -2.80 9.61
CA ASN A 321 -16.58 -3.17 10.99
C ASN A 321 -15.55 -4.20 11.42
N VAL A 322 -14.66 -3.83 12.33
CA VAL A 322 -13.60 -4.72 12.86
C VAL A 322 -14.01 -5.42 14.15
N SER A 323 -15.24 -5.20 14.63
CA SER A 323 -15.81 -5.94 15.76
C SER A 323 -16.39 -7.28 15.30
N ARG A 324 -16.64 -8.15 16.28
CA ARG A 324 -17.37 -9.41 16.06
C ARG A 324 -18.90 -9.27 16.14
N GLU A 325 -19.39 -8.04 16.33
CA GLU A 325 -20.80 -7.74 16.51
C GLU A 325 -21.42 -7.17 15.24
N GLU A 326 -22.66 -7.51 14.98
CA GLU A 326 -23.45 -6.87 13.94
C GLU A 326 -23.74 -5.42 14.33
N LYS A 327 -23.48 -4.47 13.41
CA LYS A 327 -23.68 -3.04 13.63
C LYS A 327 -24.66 -2.46 12.60
N SER A 328 -25.55 -1.60 13.07
CA SER A 328 -26.40 -0.80 12.20
C SER A 328 -25.76 0.58 12.00
N VAL A 329 -25.59 0.99 10.76
CA VAL A 329 -24.96 2.27 10.40
C VAL A 329 -25.97 3.18 9.72
N LEU A 330 -26.11 4.40 10.22
CA LEU A 330 -26.89 5.46 9.57
C LEU A 330 -25.94 6.44 8.89
N LEU A 331 -25.98 6.48 7.56
CA LEU A 331 -25.25 7.46 6.77
C LEU A 331 -26.03 8.77 6.69
N LYS A 332 -25.41 9.86 7.14
CA LYS A 332 -25.95 11.23 7.02
C LYS A 332 -25.01 12.05 6.14
N SER A 333 -25.57 12.83 5.25
CA SER A 333 -24.79 13.80 4.47
C SER A 333 -25.59 15.08 4.28
N THR A 334 -24.91 16.21 4.40
CA THR A 334 -25.44 17.53 4.09
C THR A 334 -25.09 17.99 2.67
N SER A 335 -24.15 17.31 2.02
CA SER A 335 -23.56 17.73 0.75
C SER A 335 -23.73 16.74 -0.40
N LEU A 336 -24.13 15.50 -0.12
CA LEU A 336 -24.39 14.53 -1.18
C LEU A 336 -25.74 14.80 -1.85
N PRO A 337 -25.83 14.70 -3.18
CA PRO A 337 -27.10 14.73 -3.89
C PRO A 337 -27.98 13.54 -3.48
N VAL A 338 -29.26 13.58 -3.84
CA VAL A 338 -30.14 12.41 -3.69
C VAL A 338 -29.53 11.26 -4.50
N LEU A 339 -29.09 10.22 -3.82
CA LEU A 339 -28.50 9.06 -4.47
C LEU A 339 -29.59 8.23 -5.17
N LYS A 340 -29.37 7.93 -6.45
CA LYS A 340 -30.21 7.05 -7.26
C LYS A 340 -29.41 5.84 -7.70
N GLY A 341 -30.06 4.68 -7.79
CA GLY A 341 -29.43 3.46 -8.31
C GLY A 341 -28.31 2.94 -7.41
N VAL A 342 -28.50 3.00 -6.08
CA VAL A 342 -27.51 2.54 -5.11
C VAL A 342 -27.38 1.02 -5.18
N LYS A 343 -26.13 0.54 -5.27
CA LYS A 343 -25.78 -0.87 -5.16
C LYS A 343 -24.97 -1.08 -3.89
N GLN A 344 -25.20 -2.19 -3.21
CA GLN A 344 -24.44 -2.59 -2.05
C GLN A 344 -23.63 -3.84 -2.38
N TYR A 345 -22.35 -3.82 -2.01
CA TYR A 345 -21.48 -4.97 -2.04
C TYR A 345 -21.03 -5.27 -0.61
N LEU A 346 -20.93 -6.55 -0.29
CA LEU A 346 -20.57 -7.00 1.04
C LEU A 346 -19.40 -7.96 0.95
N TYR A 347 -18.34 -7.65 1.70
CA TYR A 347 -17.29 -8.58 2.05
C TYR A 347 -17.58 -9.07 3.47
N ALA A 348 -17.96 -10.33 3.62
CA ALA A 348 -18.27 -10.96 4.90
C ALA A 348 -17.84 -12.42 4.87
N GLU A 349 -17.59 -13.01 6.04
CA GLU A 349 -17.19 -14.39 6.15
C GLU A 349 -18.21 -15.32 5.45
N GLY A 350 -17.72 -16.19 4.57
CA GLY A 350 -18.55 -17.04 3.72
C GLY A 350 -19.36 -16.33 2.61
N ARG A 351 -19.21 -15.01 2.44
CA ARG A 351 -19.93 -14.21 1.44
C ARG A 351 -19.02 -13.16 0.81
N LEU A 352 -18.14 -13.60 -0.06
CA LEU A 352 -17.21 -12.68 -0.73
C LEU A 352 -17.88 -12.00 -1.93
N GLN A 353 -17.83 -10.67 -2.00
CA GLN A 353 -18.36 -9.84 -3.09
C GLN A 353 -19.85 -10.01 -3.42
N LYS A 354 -20.69 -10.35 -2.47
CA LYS A 354 -22.12 -10.47 -2.72
C LYS A 354 -22.78 -9.10 -2.85
N GLU A 355 -23.61 -8.90 -3.90
CA GLU A 355 -24.51 -7.77 -4.01
C GLU A 355 -25.65 -7.93 -2.99
N GLY A 356 -25.92 -6.89 -2.20
CA GLY A 356 -26.95 -6.91 -1.15
C GLY A 356 -27.99 -5.81 -1.35
N ASP A 357 -29.08 -5.90 -0.57
CA ASP A 357 -30.14 -4.90 -0.58
C ASP A 357 -29.72 -3.61 0.13
N CYS A 358 -29.99 -2.48 -0.50
CA CYS A 358 -29.85 -1.16 0.09
C CYS A 358 -31.19 -0.45 0.10
N ARG A 359 -31.65 -0.01 1.29
CA ARG A 359 -32.86 0.80 1.42
C ARG A 359 -32.53 2.28 1.59
N LEU A 360 -33.01 3.08 0.66
CA LEU A 360 -33.03 4.54 0.80
C LEU A 360 -34.25 4.94 1.66
N LEU A 361 -34.01 5.69 2.72
CA LEU A 361 -35.06 6.22 3.57
C LEU A 361 -35.59 7.56 2.98
N PRO A 362 -36.88 7.68 2.60
CA PRO A 362 -37.36 8.79 1.79
C PRO A 362 -37.38 10.17 2.48
N HIS A 363 -37.27 10.25 3.80
CA HIS A 363 -37.38 11.52 4.54
C HIS A 363 -36.11 11.92 5.35
N ARG A 364 -35.05 11.14 5.27
CA ARG A 364 -33.75 11.51 5.82
C ARG A 364 -32.75 11.17 4.74
N GLN A 365 -31.88 12.10 4.39
CA GLN A 365 -30.75 11.83 3.48
C GLN A 365 -29.80 10.87 4.18
N GLY A 366 -30.17 9.59 4.23
CA GLY A 366 -29.42 8.55 4.91
C GLY A 366 -29.66 7.21 4.22
N VAL A 367 -28.61 6.44 4.12
CA VAL A 367 -28.65 5.04 3.70
C VAL A 367 -28.45 4.22 4.97
N THR A 368 -29.39 3.34 5.29
CA THR A 368 -29.19 2.37 6.36
C THR A 368 -28.60 1.12 5.73
N LEU A 369 -27.35 0.85 6.02
CA LEU A 369 -26.71 -0.42 5.66
C LEU A 369 -27.02 -1.43 6.76
N ARG A 370 -27.68 -2.51 6.40
CA ARG A 370 -27.82 -3.67 7.30
C ARG A 370 -26.83 -4.70 6.82
N PRO A 371 -25.86 -5.12 7.66
CA PRO A 371 -25.07 -6.30 7.35
C PRO A 371 -26.03 -7.48 7.10
N ALA A 372 -25.71 -8.31 6.13
CA ALA A 372 -26.44 -9.56 5.98
C ALA A 372 -26.24 -10.37 7.25
N LYS A 373 -27.32 -10.91 7.84
CA LYS A 373 -27.23 -11.79 9.00
C LYS A 373 -26.24 -12.89 8.70
N GLY A 374 -25.14 -12.94 9.41
CA GLY A 374 -24.30 -14.10 9.50
C GLY A 374 -25.08 -15.15 10.26
N GLU A 375 -25.30 -16.31 9.66
CA GLU A 375 -25.64 -17.49 10.42
C GLU A 375 -24.41 -17.84 11.26
N ALA A 376 -24.60 -18.00 12.57
CA ALA A 376 -23.59 -18.35 13.55
C ALA A 376 -23.00 -19.72 13.29
#